data_ef76ffc5b6206c1a3f44264a30849182
#
_entry.id   ef76ffc5b6206c1a3f44264a30849182
#
_cell.length_a   1.000
_cell.length_b   1.000
_cell.length_c   1.000
_cell.angle_alpha   90.00
_cell.angle_beta   90.00
_cell.angle_gamma   90.00
#
_symmetry.space_group_name_H-M   'P 1'
#
loop_
_entity.id
_entity.type
_entity.pdbx_description
1 polymer ?
#
loop_
_entity_poly.entity_id
_entity_poly.type
_entity_poly.pdbx_seq_one_letter_code
_entity_poly.pdbx_strand_id
1 'polypeptide(L)'
;ADETDSISQHVQYDPQRVEQMNERLSLGYKLLKKHGVKTTTELLAVQHELEQKLQAVLNIDENIRQTEAAAVRLQEQAQKMAAIITAGRKKQVKPLEEKVNNLLVKVGMPNARLKVDIKPESLNLSGADAVDFLFNANLPSGEAGKNSSFAPIRKVASGGELSRLMLCIKSLVAQSVDLPTLIFDEIDTGISGEAARQVGIIMKNLAASRQVICITHQPQIAGKADAHYFVYKEIQDSIVKTNIRLLTSAERITAIAKMLGGEKPTAAAIENAREMVNN
;
A
#
# COMPACT_ATOMS: atom_id res chain seq x y z
N ALA A 1 25.45 99.05 6.03
CA ALA A 1 25.60 98.96 7.51
C ALA A 1 24.30 98.38 8.12
N ASP A 2 23.12 98.79 7.69
CA ASP A 2 21.84 98.43 8.33
C ASP A 2 21.41 96.96 8.15
N GLU A 3 21.77 96.31 7.07
CA GLU A 3 21.42 94.90 6.82
C GLU A 3 22.22 93.94 7.70
N THR A 4 23.50 94.24 7.95
CA THR A 4 24.38 93.45 8.79
C THR A 4 24.02 93.53 10.26
N ASP A 5 23.55 94.69 10.73
CA ASP A 5 23.07 94.92 12.12
C ASP A 5 21.73 94.15 12.34
N SER A 6 20.86 94.18 11.36
CA SER A 6 19.58 93.42 11.41
C SER A 6 19.79 91.97 11.51
N ILE A 7 20.72 91.36 10.77
CA ILE A 7 21.06 89.91 10.80
C ILE A 7 21.72 89.56 12.14
N SER A 8 22.59 90.40 12.69
CA SER A 8 23.24 90.21 13.98
C SER A 8 22.28 90.17 15.14
N GLN A 9 21.20 90.99 15.11
CA GLN A 9 20.16 91.04 16.17
C GLN A 9 19.23 89.78 16.11
N HIS A 10 19.14 89.12 15.01
CA HIS A 10 18.30 87.91 14.88
C HIS A 10 19.04 86.58 15.13
N VAL A 11 20.35 86.59 15.23
CA VAL A 11 21.14 85.38 15.57
C VAL A 11 21.14 85.23 17.10
N GLN A 12 20.22 84.37 17.58
CA GLN A 12 20.21 83.93 18.98
C GLN A 12 21.21 82.77 19.11
N TYR A 13 22.37 83.04 19.69
CA TYR A 13 23.34 81.99 20.05
C TYR A 13 22.89 81.30 21.35
N ASP A 14 22.45 80.04 21.22
CA ASP A 14 22.08 79.16 22.34
C ASP A 14 23.19 78.12 22.56
N PRO A 15 24.07 78.32 23.54
CA PRO A 15 25.19 77.39 23.82
C PRO A 15 24.75 76.00 24.16
N GLN A 16 23.63 75.82 24.89
CA GLN A 16 23.12 74.57 25.33
C GLN A 16 22.63 73.74 24.11
N ARG A 17 21.96 74.40 23.18
CA ARG A 17 21.47 73.77 21.94
C ARG A 17 22.63 73.36 21.01
N VAL A 18 23.70 74.15 20.95
CA VAL A 18 24.91 73.81 20.20
C VAL A 18 25.63 72.60 20.81
N GLU A 19 25.71 72.55 22.14
CA GLU A 19 26.31 71.43 22.84
C GLU A 19 25.52 70.12 22.60
N GLN A 20 24.19 70.15 22.73
CA GLN A 20 23.31 69.06 22.45
C GLN A 20 23.45 68.52 20.97
N MET A 21 23.55 69.48 20.03
CA MET A 21 23.76 69.07 18.62
C MET A 21 25.11 68.43 18.40
N ASN A 22 26.18 68.93 19.05
CA ASN A 22 27.53 68.37 18.98
C ASN A 22 27.58 66.95 19.61
N GLU A 23 26.92 66.76 20.75
CA GLU A 23 26.79 65.46 21.37
C GLU A 23 26.08 64.46 20.45
N ARG A 24 24.96 64.88 19.87
CA ARG A 24 24.19 64.05 18.93
C ARG A 24 24.98 63.69 17.68
N LEU A 25 25.72 64.63 17.09
CA LEU A 25 26.62 64.40 15.99
C LEU A 25 27.74 63.41 16.36
N SER A 26 28.37 63.64 17.51
CA SER A 26 29.43 62.75 18.04
C SER A 26 28.92 61.33 18.23
N LEU A 27 27.71 61.14 18.77
CA LEU A 27 27.06 59.86 18.90
C LEU A 27 26.80 59.20 17.54
N GLY A 28 26.30 59.98 16.56
CA GLY A 28 26.07 59.53 15.19
C GLY A 28 27.36 58.99 14.54
N TYR A 29 28.46 59.79 14.64
CA TYR A 29 29.77 59.33 14.11
C TYR A 29 30.32 58.09 14.82
N LYS A 30 30.15 57.96 16.14
CA LYS A 30 30.51 56.74 16.87
C LYS A 30 29.72 55.55 16.40
N LEU A 31 28.42 55.66 16.16
CA LEU A 31 27.57 54.60 15.66
C LEU A 31 27.93 54.19 14.22
N LEU A 32 28.17 55.15 13.32
CA LEU A 32 28.64 54.91 11.96
C LEU A 32 29.94 54.10 11.97
N LYS A 33 30.93 54.55 12.79
CA LYS A 33 32.19 53.84 12.95
C LYS A 33 32.04 52.44 13.54
N LYS A 34 31.19 52.29 14.56
CA LYS A 34 30.94 50.99 15.22
C LYS A 34 30.36 49.96 14.25
N HIS A 35 29.46 50.37 13.39
CA HIS A 35 28.76 49.48 12.46
C HIS A 35 29.41 49.46 11.07
N GLY A 36 30.54 50.18 10.86
CA GLY A 36 31.28 50.16 9.59
C GLY A 36 30.56 50.77 8.40
N VAL A 37 29.60 51.67 8.66
CA VAL A 37 28.77 52.34 7.64
C VAL A 37 29.18 53.79 7.48
N LYS A 38 28.88 54.40 6.33
CA LYS A 38 29.33 55.76 6.01
C LYS A 38 28.22 56.81 6.08
N THR A 39 26.96 56.37 5.97
CA THR A 39 25.79 57.29 5.94
C THR A 39 24.77 56.96 6.98
N THR A 40 23.94 57.91 7.36
CA THR A 40 22.81 57.73 8.27
C THR A 40 21.77 56.80 7.68
N THR A 41 21.61 56.76 6.35
CA THR A 41 20.68 55.86 5.67
C THR A 41 21.14 54.38 5.82
N GLU A 42 22.44 54.11 5.69
CA GLU A 42 23.01 52.78 5.93
C GLU A 42 22.87 52.39 7.41
N LEU A 43 23.04 53.32 8.34
CA LEU A 43 22.88 53.08 9.77
C LEU A 43 21.42 52.71 10.12
N LEU A 44 20.45 53.35 9.50
CA LEU A 44 19.03 53.01 9.65
C LEU A 44 18.71 51.62 9.05
N ALA A 45 19.35 51.26 7.96
CA ALA A 45 19.21 49.92 7.41
C ALA A 45 19.74 48.84 8.38
N VAL A 46 20.90 49.08 9.02
CA VAL A 46 21.43 48.21 10.07
C VAL A 46 20.50 48.12 11.26
N GLN A 47 19.94 49.24 11.69
CA GLN A 47 18.94 49.25 12.76
C GLN A 47 17.73 48.36 12.41
N HIS A 48 17.17 48.54 11.23
CA HIS A 48 16.03 47.74 10.76
C HIS A 48 16.34 46.22 10.68
N GLU A 49 17.52 45.86 10.19
CA GLU A 49 17.97 44.46 10.17
C GLU A 49 18.08 43.87 11.58
N LEU A 50 18.67 44.62 12.53
CA LEU A 50 18.80 44.19 13.92
C LEU A 50 17.45 44.08 14.62
N GLU A 51 16.52 45.00 14.34
CA GLU A 51 15.15 44.94 14.84
C GLU A 51 14.41 43.70 14.32
N GLN A 52 14.53 43.39 13.04
CA GLN A 52 13.96 42.17 12.48
C GLN A 52 14.54 40.89 13.11
N LYS A 53 15.86 40.84 13.29
CA LYS A 53 16.53 39.73 13.97
C LYS A 53 16.07 39.60 15.42
N LEU A 54 15.99 40.69 16.15
CA LEU A 54 15.48 40.68 17.53
C LEU A 54 14.04 40.19 17.60
N GLN A 55 13.17 40.69 16.72
CA GLN A 55 11.77 40.26 16.68
C GLN A 55 11.65 38.76 16.33
N ALA A 56 12.48 38.27 15.41
CA ALA A 56 12.54 36.83 15.08
C ALA A 56 12.90 36.00 16.31
N VAL A 57 13.91 36.43 17.09
CA VAL A 57 14.32 35.71 18.31
C VAL A 57 13.22 35.74 19.37
N LEU A 58 12.56 36.86 19.58
CA LEU A 58 11.48 37.00 20.57
C LEU A 58 10.27 36.10 20.24
N ASN A 59 10.05 35.83 18.94
CA ASN A 59 8.94 35.00 18.50
C ASN A 59 9.29 33.50 18.50
N ILE A 60 10.56 33.08 18.69
CA ILE A 60 11.00 31.68 18.65
C ILE A 60 10.26 30.85 19.72
N ASP A 61 10.22 31.30 20.95
CA ASP A 61 9.61 30.53 22.05
C ASP A 61 8.10 30.35 21.84
N GLU A 62 7.42 31.35 21.30
CA GLU A 62 6.00 31.23 20.98
C GLU A 62 5.76 30.29 19.82
N ASN A 63 6.58 30.34 18.74
CA ASN A 63 6.51 29.44 17.61
C ASN A 63 6.79 27.99 18.02
N ILE A 64 7.79 27.76 18.90
CA ILE A 64 8.08 26.44 19.45
C ILE A 64 6.85 25.92 20.19
N ARG A 65 6.29 26.69 21.12
CA ARG A 65 5.13 26.31 21.92
C ARG A 65 3.91 25.99 21.08
N GLN A 66 3.63 26.80 20.04
CA GLN A 66 2.53 26.56 19.11
C GLN A 66 2.75 25.29 18.29
N THR A 67 3.98 25.06 17.82
CA THR A 67 4.34 23.88 17.03
C THR A 67 4.26 22.60 17.88
N GLU A 68 4.75 22.65 19.11
CA GLU A 68 4.64 21.53 20.07
C GLU A 68 3.19 21.20 20.40
N ALA A 69 2.37 22.21 20.68
CA ALA A 69 0.95 22.03 20.94
C ALA A 69 0.21 21.44 19.71
N ALA A 70 0.56 21.90 18.52
CA ALA A 70 0.02 21.33 17.28
C ALA A 70 0.45 19.85 17.07
N ALA A 71 1.71 19.54 17.33
CA ALA A 71 2.24 18.17 17.23
C ALA A 71 1.53 17.22 18.21
N VAL A 72 1.36 17.61 19.48
CA VAL A 72 0.64 16.84 20.49
C VAL A 72 -0.81 16.58 20.05
N ARG A 73 -1.51 17.63 19.60
CA ARG A 73 -2.89 17.50 19.11
C ARG A 73 -3.00 16.55 17.93
N LEU A 74 -2.11 16.64 16.96
CA LEU A 74 -2.10 15.77 15.79
C LEU A 74 -1.78 14.32 16.17
N GLN A 75 -0.87 14.11 17.12
CA GLN A 75 -0.55 12.80 17.64
C GLN A 75 -1.75 12.15 18.34
N GLU A 76 -2.48 12.89 19.16
CA GLU A 76 -3.71 12.40 19.81
C GLU A 76 -4.78 12.02 18.77
N GLN A 77 -4.96 12.85 17.74
CA GLN A 77 -5.89 12.55 16.65
C GLN A 77 -5.49 11.28 15.91
N ALA A 78 -4.22 11.13 15.57
CA ALA A 78 -3.70 9.94 14.91
C ALA A 78 -3.88 8.68 15.77
N GLN A 79 -3.63 8.75 17.09
CA GLN A 79 -3.88 7.65 18.02
C GLN A 79 -5.36 7.25 18.09
N LYS A 80 -6.28 8.22 18.13
CA LYS A 80 -7.73 7.96 18.08
C LYS A 80 -8.14 7.25 16.79
N MET A 81 -7.63 7.72 15.65
CA MET A 81 -7.89 7.07 14.34
C MET A 81 -7.32 5.65 14.31
N ALA A 82 -6.10 5.45 14.78
CA ALA A 82 -5.48 4.13 14.87
C ALA A 82 -6.30 3.17 15.74
N ALA A 83 -6.83 3.62 16.88
CA ALA A 83 -7.69 2.80 17.74
C ALA A 83 -8.98 2.36 17.03
N ILE A 84 -9.59 3.23 16.23
CA ILE A 84 -10.76 2.88 15.40
C ILE A 84 -10.40 1.81 14.37
N ILE A 85 -9.25 1.97 13.70
CA ILE A 85 -8.74 0.98 12.72
C ILE A 85 -8.51 -0.36 13.40
N THR A 86 -7.83 -0.39 14.56
CA THR A 86 -7.59 -1.60 15.36
C THR A 86 -8.90 -2.32 15.73
N ALA A 87 -9.88 -1.58 16.21
CA ALA A 87 -11.19 -2.13 16.55
C ALA A 87 -11.89 -2.74 15.33
N GLY A 88 -11.85 -2.04 14.19
CA GLY A 88 -12.39 -2.51 12.91
C GLY A 88 -11.70 -3.79 12.43
N ARG A 89 -10.36 -3.84 12.48
CA ARG A 89 -9.57 -5.03 12.12
C ARG A 89 -9.94 -6.22 12.99
N LYS A 90 -9.92 -6.07 14.32
CA LYS A 90 -10.25 -7.13 15.28
C LYS A 90 -11.66 -7.70 15.06
N LYS A 91 -12.63 -6.85 14.72
CA LYS A 91 -13.99 -7.26 14.42
C LYS A 91 -14.08 -8.16 13.18
N GLN A 92 -13.19 -7.96 12.19
CA GLN A 92 -13.21 -8.69 10.92
C GLN A 92 -12.36 -9.98 10.93
N VAL A 93 -11.51 -10.19 11.93
CA VAL A 93 -10.61 -11.38 11.98
C VAL A 93 -11.42 -12.67 11.93
N LYS A 94 -12.32 -12.91 12.89
CA LYS A 94 -13.09 -14.17 12.95
C LYS A 94 -13.94 -14.40 11.68
N PRO A 95 -14.74 -13.43 11.18
CA PRO A 95 -15.49 -13.63 9.95
C PRO A 95 -14.61 -13.96 8.74
N LEU A 96 -13.41 -13.37 8.64
CA LEU A 96 -12.47 -13.65 7.56
C LEU A 96 -11.90 -15.07 7.68
N GLU A 97 -11.41 -15.45 8.87
CA GLU A 97 -10.89 -16.80 9.14
C GLU A 97 -11.91 -17.88 8.81
N GLU A 98 -13.15 -17.74 9.29
CA GLU A 98 -14.25 -18.69 9.03
C GLU A 98 -14.54 -18.83 7.53
N LYS A 99 -14.67 -17.71 6.81
CA LYS A 99 -14.96 -17.73 5.37
C LYS A 99 -13.82 -18.36 4.58
N VAL A 100 -12.57 -18.00 4.87
CA VAL A 100 -11.41 -18.58 4.18
C VAL A 100 -11.28 -20.06 4.50
N ASN A 101 -11.39 -20.45 5.77
CA ASN A 101 -11.27 -21.85 6.19
C ASN A 101 -12.37 -22.74 5.56
N ASN A 102 -13.60 -22.24 5.42
CA ASN A 102 -14.67 -22.94 4.71
C ASN A 102 -14.38 -23.09 3.21
N LEU A 103 -13.77 -22.10 2.58
CA LEU A 103 -13.33 -22.22 1.16
C LEU A 103 -12.17 -23.19 1.01
N LEU A 104 -11.20 -23.21 1.94
CA LEU A 104 -10.08 -24.15 1.92
C LEU A 104 -10.54 -25.62 1.90
N VAL A 105 -11.56 -25.97 2.69
CA VAL A 105 -12.16 -27.29 2.64
C VAL A 105 -12.67 -27.64 1.24
N LYS A 106 -13.38 -26.70 0.58
CA LYS A 106 -13.94 -26.93 -0.76
C LYS A 106 -12.86 -27.13 -1.84
N VAL A 107 -11.72 -26.44 -1.71
CA VAL A 107 -10.62 -26.55 -2.67
C VAL A 107 -9.61 -27.66 -2.33
N GLY A 108 -10.03 -28.66 -1.58
CA GLY A 108 -9.24 -29.86 -1.29
C GLY A 108 -8.21 -29.72 -0.17
N MET A 109 -8.42 -28.77 0.75
CA MET A 109 -7.55 -28.55 1.91
C MET A 109 -8.35 -28.61 3.24
N PRO A 110 -8.92 -29.78 3.59
CA PRO A 110 -9.85 -29.88 4.74
C PRO A 110 -9.17 -29.63 6.09
N ASN A 111 -7.88 -29.90 6.18
CA ASN A 111 -7.07 -29.74 7.38
C ASN A 111 -6.32 -28.39 7.43
N ALA A 112 -6.39 -27.60 6.37
CA ALA A 112 -5.73 -26.30 6.34
C ALA A 112 -6.49 -25.26 7.16
N ARG A 113 -5.75 -24.38 7.82
CA ARG A 113 -6.31 -23.27 8.58
C ARG A 113 -5.49 -21.99 8.36
N LEU A 114 -6.22 -20.92 8.10
CA LEU A 114 -5.74 -19.55 8.18
C LEU A 114 -6.04 -18.99 9.56
N LYS A 115 -5.08 -18.30 10.14
CA LYS A 115 -5.21 -17.50 11.34
C LYS A 115 -4.66 -16.10 11.09
N VAL A 116 -5.34 -15.09 11.60
CA VAL A 116 -4.89 -13.70 11.52
C VAL A 116 -4.44 -13.25 12.91
N ASP A 117 -3.19 -12.83 13.03
CA ASP A 117 -2.62 -12.32 14.27
C ASP A 117 -2.44 -10.80 14.18
N ILE A 118 -2.99 -10.06 15.15
CA ILE A 118 -2.90 -8.61 15.23
C ILE A 118 -2.13 -8.25 16.49
N LYS A 119 -0.92 -7.70 16.28
CA LYS A 119 -0.03 -7.28 17.35
C LYS A 119 0.05 -5.76 17.42
N PRO A 120 0.07 -5.18 18.62
CA PRO A 120 0.35 -3.75 18.76
C PRO A 120 1.72 -3.39 18.19
N GLU A 121 1.80 -2.27 17.48
CA GLU A 121 3.02 -1.70 16.93
C GLU A 121 3.03 -0.19 17.14
N SER A 122 4.18 0.44 16.97
CA SER A 122 4.28 1.90 16.99
C SER A 122 3.42 2.53 15.89
N LEU A 123 2.82 3.69 16.21
CA LEU A 123 1.97 4.43 15.27
C LEU A 123 2.71 4.72 13.97
N ASN A 124 2.11 4.34 12.86
CA ASN A 124 2.62 4.52 11.50
C ASN A 124 1.49 4.87 10.53
N LEU A 125 1.81 5.00 9.23
CA LEU A 125 0.82 5.35 8.18
C LEU A 125 -0.34 4.34 8.05
N SER A 126 -0.16 3.10 8.53
CA SER A 126 -1.15 2.02 8.46
C SER A 126 -1.96 1.87 9.76
N GLY A 127 -1.64 2.64 10.81
CA GLY A 127 -2.24 2.55 12.14
C GLY A 127 -1.24 2.15 13.21
N ALA A 128 -1.69 1.46 14.26
CA ALA A 128 -0.87 1.03 15.39
C ALA A 128 -0.84 -0.49 15.57
N ASP A 129 -1.00 -1.24 14.47
CA ASP A 129 -1.02 -2.69 14.47
C ASP A 129 -0.16 -3.28 13.36
N ALA A 130 0.59 -4.33 13.67
CA ALA A 130 1.10 -5.30 12.71
C ALA A 130 0.05 -6.41 12.52
N VAL A 131 -0.27 -6.72 11.26
CA VAL A 131 -1.22 -7.77 10.89
C VAL A 131 -0.45 -8.89 10.20
N ASP A 132 -0.36 -10.05 10.85
CA ASP A 132 0.28 -11.24 10.32
C ASP A 132 -0.77 -12.27 9.90
N PHE A 133 -0.68 -12.74 8.66
CA PHE A 133 -1.44 -13.90 8.18
C PHE A 133 -0.61 -15.16 8.40
N LEU A 134 -1.11 -16.03 9.26
CA LEU A 134 -0.50 -17.28 9.62
C LEU A 134 -1.27 -18.44 8.99
N PHE A 135 -0.56 -19.45 8.51
CA PHE A 135 -1.15 -20.60 7.84
C PHE A 135 -0.57 -21.90 8.34
N ASN A 136 -1.42 -22.91 8.46
CA ASN A 136 -1.05 -24.30 8.66
C ASN A 136 -1.83 -25.14 7.64
N ALA A 137 -1.12 -25.90 6.79
CA ALA A 137 -1.74 -26.70 5.75
C ALA A 137 -2.35 -28.01 6.28
N ASN A 138 -1.83 -28.53 7.40
CA ASN A 138 -2.15 -29.86 7.92
C ASN A 138 -2.36 -29.83 9.44
N LEU A 139 -3.39 -29.13 9.87
CA LEU A 139 -3.76 -29.11 11.29
C LEU A 139 -4.47 -30.44 11.65
N PRO A 140 -3.98 -31.24 12.62
CA PRO A 140 -4.64 -32.45 13.03
C PRO A 140 -6.07 -32.18 13.53
N SER A 141 -7.02 -33.03 13.13
CA SER A 141 -8.41 -32.94 13.57
C SER A 141 -8.49 -33.17 15.09
N GLY A 142 -8.99 -32.17 15.82
CA GLY A 142 -9.16 -32.24 17.28
C GLY A 142 -8.13 -31.46 18.11
N GLU A 143 -7.04 -30.98 17.54
CA GLU A 143 -6.00 -30.22 18.25
C GLU A 143 -5.95 -28.72 17.88
N ALA A 144 -7.09 -28.08 17.82
CA ALA A 144 -7.15 -26.63 17.68
C ALA A 144 -6.67 -25.97 18.98
N GLY A 145 -5.37 -25.97 19.25
CA GLY A 145 -4.86 -25.21 20.39
C GLY A 145 -3.58 -25.64 21.08
N LYS A 146 -3.08 -26.86 20.89
CA LYS A 146 -1.86 -27.29 21.56
C LYS A 146 -0.79 -27.67 20.52
N ASN A 147 0.26 -26.88 20.41
CA ASN A 147 1.47 -27.10 19.57
C ASN A 147 1.28 -27.14 18.03
N SER A 148 0.23 -26.60 17.47
CA SER A 148 0.10 -26.47 16.02
C SER A 148 1.00 -25.32 15.52
N SER A 149 2.02 -25.67 14.71
CA SER A 149 2.94 -24.68 14.13
C SER A 149 2.28 -23.91 13.01
N PHE A 150 1.69 -22.77 13.33
CA PHE A 150 1.32 -21.78 12.33
C PHE A 150 2.56 -21.04 11.86
N ALA A 151 2.74 -20.93 10.54
CA ALA A 151 3.82 -20.16 9.94
C ALA A 151 3.28 -18.96 9.14
N PRO A 152 4.02 -17.87 9.03
CA PRO A 152 3.66 -16.78 8.11
C PRO A 152 3.45 -17.32 6.69
N ILE A 153 2.45 -16.81 5.97
CA ILE A 153 2.08 -17.27 4.61
C ILE A 153 3.30 -17.31 3.68
N ARG A 154 4.19 -16.32 3.78
CA ARG A 154 5.44 -16.25 2.98
C ARG A 154 6.42 -17.42 3.21
N LYS A 155 6.19 -18.22 4.24
CA LYS A 155 7.01 -19.43 4.54
C LYS A 155 6.31 -20.73 4.15
N VAL A 156 5.16 -20.65 3.49
CA VAL A 156 4.45 -21.84 3.00
C VAL A 156 5.27 -22.47 1.86
N ALA A 157 5.58 -23.75 2.01
CA ALA A 157 6.53 -24.45 1.13
C ALA A 157 5.92 -24.93 -0.20
N SER A 158 4.59 -25.13 -0.27
CA SER A 158 3.90 -25.68 -1.45
C SER A 158 3.29 -24.59 -2.33
N GLY A 159 3.71 -24.49 -3.59
CA GLY A 159 3.16 -23.54 -4.58
C GLY A 159 1.65 -23.72 -4.77
N GLY A 160 1.20 -24.97 -4.92
CA GLY A 160 -0.22 -25.29 -5.10
C GLY A 160 -1.08 -24.93 -3.88
N GLU A 161 -0.60 -25.18 -2.65
CA GLU A 161 -1.31 -24.79 -1.43
C GLU A 161 -1.43 -23.27 -1.29
N LEU A 162 -0.33 -22.57 -1.57
CA LEU A 162 -0.32 -21.11 -1.55
C LEU A 162 -1.25 -20.51 -2.60
N SER A 163 -1.24 -21.05 -3.82
CA SER A 163 -2.11 -20.59 -4.92
C SER A 163 -3.59 -20.78 -4.56
N ARG A 164 -3.98 -21.91 -3.98
CA ARG A 164 -5.36 -22.15 -3.51
C ARG A 164 -5.76 -21.27 -2.35
N LEU A 165 -4.87 -21.06 -1.36
CA LEU A 165 -5.11 -20.12 -0.27
C LEU A 165 -5.32 -18.70 -0.80
N MET A 166 -4.47 -18.26 -1.73
CA MET A 166 -4.59 -16.94 -2.36
C MET A 166 -5.86 -16.82 -3.20
N LEU A 167 -6.30 -17.90 -3.89
CA LEU A 167 -7.60 -17.92 -4.56
C LEU A 167 -8.74 -17.68 -3.56
N CYS A 168 -8.76 -18.40 -2.43
CA CYS A 168 -9.78 -18.24 -1.40
C CYS A 168 -9.80 -16.80 -0.84
N ILE A 169 -8.65 -16.22 -0.51
CA ILE A 169 -8.56 -14.85 -0.01
C ILE A 169 -9.02 -13.86 -1.08
N LYS A 170 -8.49 -13.97 -2.30
CA LYS A 170 -8.83 -13.05 -3.40
C LYS A 170 -10.30 -13.13 -3.79
N SER A 171 -10.94 -14.30 -3.70
CA SER A 171 -12.37 -14.43 -3.98
C SER A 171 -13.24 -13.65 -3.01
N LEU A 172 -12.82 -13.50 -1.74
CA LEU A 172 -13.55 -12.75 -0.72
C LEU A 172 -13.33 -11.24 -0.80
N VAL A 173 -12.12 -10.81 -1.19
CA VAL A 173 -11.77 -9.36 -1.24
C VAL A 173 -11.92 -8.78 -2.65
N ALA A 174 -12.31 -9.58 -3.60
CA ALA A 174 -12.37 -9.21 -5.01
C ALA A 174 -13.18 -7.92 -5.27
N GLN A 175 -14.28 -7.71 -4.56
CA GLN A 175 -15.11 -6.51 -4.72
C GLN A 175 -14.50 -5.23 -4.13
N SER A 176 -13.53 -5.38 -3.21
CA SER A 176 -12.94 -4.26 -2.48
C SER A 176 -11.55 -3.86 -2.98
N VAL A 177 -10.92 -4.68 -3.82
CA VAL A 177 -9.58 -4.45 -4.35
C VAL A 177 -9.65 -4.38 -5.87
N ASP A 178 -9.16 -3.31 -6.43
CA ASP A 178 -9.10 -3.12 -7.89
C ASP A 178 -7.91 -3.89 -8.48
N LEU A 179 -8.16 -5.17 -8.80
CA LEU A 179 -7.21 -6.07 -9.46
C LEU A 179 -7.83 -6.52 -10.78
N PRO A 180 -7.53 -5.84 -11.90
CA PRO A 180 -8.21 -6.10 -13.17
C PRO A 180 -7.89 -7.49 -13.74
N THR A 181 -6.68 -8.01 -13.50
CA THR A 181 -6.23 -9.32 -13.98
C THR A 181 -5.65 -10.15 -12.85
N LEU A 182 -6.06 -11.41 -12.77
CA LEU A 182 -5.56 -12.43 -11.85
C LEU A 182 -4.95 -13.58 -12.64
N ILE A 183 -3.71 -13.94 -12.32
CA ILE A 183 -3.01 -15.08 -12.94
C ILE A 183 -2.82 -16.13 -11.85
N PHE A 184 -3.23 -17.37 -12.16
CA PHE A 184 -3.06 -18.53 -11.30
C PHE A 184 -2.23 -19.60 -12.02
N ASP A 185 -1.11 -19.93 -11.43
CA ASP A 185 -0.23 -21.00 -11.86
C ASP A 185 -0.13 -22.08 -10.78
N GLU A 186 0.03 -23.32 -11.17
CA GLU A 186 0.14 -24.51 -10.28
C GLU A 186 -1.03 -24.70 -9.29
N ILE A 187 -2.18 -24.07 -9.51
CA ILE A 187 -3.31 -24.10 -8.58
C ILE A 187 -3.93 -25.49 -8.44
N ASP A 188 -3.80 -26.31 -9.45
CA ASP A 188 -4.34 -27.67 -9.57
C ASP A 188 -3.36 -28.76 -9.10
N THR A 189 -2.17 -28.39 -8.62
CA THR A 189 -1.20 -29.33 -8.07
C THR A 189 -1.77 -30.07 -6.85
N GLY A 190 -1.82 -31.42 -6.93
CA GLY A 190 -2.28 -32.26 -5.83
C GLY A 190 -3.79 -32.25 -5.57
N ILE A 191 -4.59 -31.78 -6.53
CA ILE A 191 -6.05 -31.89 -6.48
C ILE A 191 -6.62 -32.55 -7.73
N SER A 192 -7.79 -33.16 -7.60
CA SER A 192 -8.57 -33.76 -8.69
C SER A 192 -10.05 -33.82 -8.33
N GLY A 193 -10.89 -34.27 -9.24
CA GLY A 193 -12.29 -34.54 -9.01
C GLY A 193 -13.05 -33.30 -8.47
N GLU A 194 -13.73 -33.44 -7.35
CA GLU A 194 -14.60 -32.38 -6.79
C GLU A 194 -13.80 -31.14 -6.36
N ALA A 195 -12.61 -31.30 -5.79
CA ALA A 195 -11.78 -30.14 -5.40
C ALA A 195 -11.39 -29.30 -6.61
N ALA A 196 -10.97 -29.91 -7.71
CA ALA A 196 -10.65 -29.22 -8.97
C ALA A 196 -11.91 -28.53 -9.55
N ARG A 197 -13.08 -29.18 -9.47
CA ARG A 197 -14.35 -28.60 -9.90
C ARG A 197 -14.70 -27.33 -9.09
N GLN A 198 -14.52 -27.35 -7.78
CA GLN A 198 -14.76 -26.19 -6.91
C GLN A 198 -13.80 -25.04 -7.20
N VAL A 199 -12.52 -25.32 -7.44
CA VAL A 199 -11.56 -24.33 -7.91
C VAL A 199 -12.03 -23.66 -9.20
N GLY A 200 -12.46 -24.47 -10.19
CA GLY A 200 -13.00 -23.96 -11.45
C GLY A 200 -14.24 -23.05 -11.24
N ILE A 201 -15.15 -23.41 -10.34
CA ILE A 201 -16.34 -22.60 -10.01
C ILE A 201 -15.93 -21.27 -9.37
N ILE A 202 -15.01 -21.27 -8.42
CA ILE A 202 -14.53 -20.03 -7.78
C ILE A 202 -13.88 -19.11 -8.82
N MET A 203 -13.07 -19.66 -9.72
CA MET A 203 -12.45 -18.90 -10.82
C MET A 203 -13.48 -18.32 -11.79
N LYS A 204 -14.48 -19.09 -12.17
CA LYS A 204 -15.58 -18.64 -13.04
C LYS A 204 -16.33 -17.46 -12.42
N ASN A 205 -16.62 -17.54 -11.11
CA ASN A 205 -17.25 -16.46 -10.38
C ASN A 205 -16.37 -15.18 -10.34
N LEU A 206 -15.05 -15.34 -10.18
CA LEU A 206 -14.11 -14.22 -10.25
C LEU A 206 -14.06 -13.61 -11.67
N ALA A 207 -14.15 -14.45 -12.70
CA ALA A 207 -14.11 -14.05 -14.10
C ALA A 207 -15.34 -13.23 -14.53
N ALA A 208 -16.43 -13.25 -13.78
CA ALA A 208 -17.62 -12.42 -14.05
C ALA A 208 -17.33 -10.91 -13.98
N SER A 209 -16.29 -10.48 -13.24
CA SER A 209 -15.93 -9.07 -13.06
C SER A 209 -14.47 -8.75 -13.35
N ARG A 210 -13.65 -9.75 -13.70
CA ARG A 210 -12.18 -9.61 -13.87
C ARG A 210 -11.67 -10.53 -14.95
N GLN A 211 -10.51 -10.20 -15.49
CA GLN A 211 -9.76 -11.17 -16.30
C GLN A 211 -9.07 -12.19 -15.38
N VAL A 212 -9.38 -13.48 -15.58
CA VAL A 212 -8.72 -14.60 -14.89
C VAL A 212 -7.97 -15.44 -15.89
N ILE A 213 -6.67 -15.58 -15.69
CA ILE A 213 -5.80 -16.45 -16.48
C ILE A 213 -5.36 -17.61 -15.58
N CYS A 214 -5.60 -18.85 -16.02
CA CYS A 214 -5.21 -20.03 -15.28
C CYS A 214 -4.41 -20.97 -16.16
N ILE A 215 -3.27 -21.45 -15.65
CA ILE A 215 -2.49 -22.54 -16.24
C ILE A 215 -2.92 -23.81 -15.53
N THR A 216 -3.48 -24.77 -16.27
CA THR A 216 -4.06 -25.99 -15.68
C THR A 216 -3.94 -27.20 -16.60
N HIS A 217 -3.82 -28.39 -16.00
CA HIS A 217 -3.94 -29.69 -16.65
C HIS A 217 -5.22 -30.43 -16.22
N GLN A 218 -6.06 -29.81 -15.37
CA GLN A 218 -7.29 -30.41 -14.84
C GLN A 218 -8.49 -30.10 -15.76
N PRO A 219 -9.16 -31.14 -16.31
CA PRO A 219 -10.32 -30.95 -17.17
C PRO A 219 -11.47 -30.19 -16.49
N GLN A 220 -11.65 -30.39 -15.17
CA GLN A 220 -12.68 -29.73 -14.37
C GLN A 220 -12.48 -28.20 -14.29
N ILE A 221 -11.24 -27.73 -14.33
CA ILE A 221 -10.92 -26.30 -14.36
C ILE A 221 -11.02 -25.77 -15.79
N ALA A 222 -10.39 -26.45 -16.76
CA ALA A 222 -10.37 -26.05 -18.16
C ALA A 222 -11.80 -25.97 -18.75
N GLY A 223 -12.71 -26.86 -18.32
CA GLY A 223 -14.11 -26.87 -18.72
C GLY A 223 -14.89 -25.61 -18.32
N LYS A 224 -14.50 -24.92 -17.24
CA LYS A 224 -15.18 -23.72 -16.76
C LYS A 224 -14.69 -22.40 -17.39
N ALA A 225 -13.62 -22.44 -18.18
CA ALA A 225 -13.07 -21.23 -18.79
C ALA A 225 -13.99 -20.70 -19.94
N ASP A 226 -13.99 -19.41 -20.20
CA ASP A 226 -14.68 -18.80 -21.36
C ASP A 226 -13.85 -18.96 -22.64
N ALA A 227 -12.52 -18.93 -22.53
CA ALA A 227 -11.57 -19.11 -23.60
C ALA A 227 -10.53 -20.16 -23.21
N HIS A 228 -10.14 -21.02 -24.14
CA HIS A 228 -9.15 -22.06 -23.90
C HIS A 228 -7.99 -21.90 -24.89
N TYR A 229 -6.82 -21.61 -24.37
CA TYR A 229 -5.59 -21.52 -25.12
C TYR A 229 -4.80 -22.83 -24.97
N PHE A 230 -4.36 -23.36 -26.09
CA PHE A 230 -3.56 -24.60 -26.16
C PHE A 230 -2.08 -24.24 -26.32
N VAL A 231 -1.26 -24.72 -25.41
CA VAL A 231 0.20 -24.56 -25.45
C VAL A 231 0.81 -25.80 -26.04
N TYR A 232 1.63 -25.66 -27.09
CA TYR A 232 2.29 -26.77 -27.74
C TYR A 232 3.72 -26.40 -28.12
N LYS A 233 4.56 -27.44 -28.26
CA LYS A 233 5.94 -27.32 -28.73
C LYS A 233 6.06 -27.78 -30.15
N GLU A 234 6.77 -27.04 -30.96
CA GLU A 234 7.07 -27.33 -32.36
C GLU A 234 8.57 -27.22 -32.57
N ILE A 235 9.10 -28.16 -33.38
CA ILE A 235 10.52 -28.13 -33.78
C ILE A 235 10.59 -27.40 -35.11
N GLN A 236 11.20 -26.23 -35.15
CA GLN A 236 11.45 -25.42 -36.32
C GLN A 236 12.95 -25.12 -36.40
N ASP A 237 13.59 -25.51 -37.51
CA ASP A 237 15.03 -25.30 -37.74
C ASP A 237 15.92 -25.85 -36.61
N SER A 238 15.61 -27.08 -36.12
CA SER A 238 16.28 -27.75 -34.99
C SER A 238 16.16 -27.02 -33.64
N ILE A 239 15.30 -26.00 -33.53
CA ILE A 239 15.02 -25.26 -32.30
C ILE A 239 13.60 -25.60 -31.83
N VAL A 240 13.46 -25.91 -30.54
CA VAL A 240 12.14 -26.14 -29.94
C VAL A 240 11.51 -24.79 -29.61
N LYS A 241 10.42 -24.45 -30.30
CA LYS A 241 9.61 -23.26 -30.02
C LYS A 241 8.33 -23.66 -29.29
N THR A 242 7.97 -22.88 -28.27
CA THR A 242 6.68 -23.00 -27.60
C THR A 242 5.71 -22.02 -28.23
N ASN A 243 4.58 -22.52 -28.69
CA ASN A 243 3.51 -21.79 -29.34
C ASN A 243 2.24 -21.87 -28.51
N ILE A 244 1.37 -20.85 -28.69
CA ILE A 244 0.07 -20.76 -28.02
C ILE A 244 -0.98 -20.39 -29.07
N ARG A 245 -2.14 -21.05 -29.04
CA ARG A 245 -3.27 -20.72 -29.89
C ARG A 245 -4.62 -20.86 -29.18
N LEU A 246 -5.58 -20.07 -29.55
CA LEU A 246 -6.95 -20.18 -29.09
C LEU A 246 -7.61 -21.40 -29.75
N LEU A 247 -8.31 -22.22 -28.97
CA LEU A 247 -9.10 -23.34 -29.46
C LEU A 247 -10.51 -22.91 -29.86
N THR A 248 -11.01 -23.51 -30.96
CA THR A 248 -12.43 -23.48 -31.29
C THR A 248 -13.25 -24.32 -30.30
N SER A 249 -14.57 -24.14 -30.25
CA SER A 249 -15.43 -24.93 -29.36
C SER A 249 -15.30 -26.44 -29.55
N ALA A 250 -15.17 -26.92 -30.77
CA ALA A 250 -14.99 -28.34 -31.07
C ALA A 250 -13.62 -28.86 -30.64
N GLU A 251 -12.55 -28.09 -30.90
CA GLU A 251 -11.20 -28.42 -30.45
C GLU A 251 -11.09 -28.41 -28.93
N ARG A 252 -11.79 -27.48 -28.24
CA ARG A 252 -11.85 -27.40 -26.79
C ARG A 252 -12.42 -28.69 -26.18
N ILE A 253 -13.54 -29.18 -26.69
CA ILE A 253 -14.14 -30.45 -26.24
C ILE A 253 -13.12 -31.58 -26.41
N THR A 254 -12.46 -31.65 -27.60
CA THR A 254 -11.45 -32.67 -27.89
C THR A 254 -10.26 -32.55 -26.91
N ALA A 255 -9.76 -31.37 -26.64
CA ALA A 255 -8.66 -31.15 -25.72
C ALA A 255 -9.02 -31.60 -24.29
N ILE A 256 -10.20 -31.25 -23.78
CA ILE A 256 -10.70 -31.68 -22.47
C ILE A 256 -10.91 -33.22 -22.44
N ALA A 257 -11.43 -33.78 -23.49
CA ALA A 257 -11.60 -35.24 -23.60
C ALA A 257 -10.24 -35.96 -23.54
N LYS A 258 -9.20 -35.39 -24.16
CA LYS A 258 -7.81 -35.92 -24.04
C LYS A 258 -7.26 -35.81 -22.62
N MET A 259 -7.58 -34.77 -21.88
CA MET A 259 -7.20 -34.62 -20.44
C MET A 259 -7.88 -35.73 -19.60
N LEU A 260 -9.09 -36.19 -19.97
CA LEU A 260 -9.85 -37.21 -19.27
C LEU A 260 -9.41 -38.62 -19.63
N GLY A 261 -9.19 -38.88 -20.90
CA GLY A 261 -9.03 -40.24 -21.45
C GLY A 261 -7.72 -40.50 -22.18
N GLY A 262 -6.77 -39.56 -22.17
CA GLY A 262 -5.50 -39.66 -22.91
C GLY A 262 -5.64 -39.32 -24.41
N GLU A 263 -4.62 -39.59 -25.19
CA GLU A 263 -4.51 -39.19 -26.61
C GLU A 263 -5.63 -39.69 -27.54
N LYS A 264 -6.22 -40.83 -27.21
CA LYS A 264 -7.36 -41.40 -27.95
C LYS A 264 -8.58 -41.51 -27.03
N PRO A 265 -9.32 -40.41 -26.82
CA PRO A 265 -10.44 -40.42 -25.90
C PRO A 265 -11.59 -41.29 -26.42
N THR A 266 -12.26 -42.00 -25.52
CA THR A 266 -13.46 -42.78 -25.81
C THR A 266 -14.65 -41.87 -26.09
N ALA A 267 -15.73 -42.41 -26.71
CA ALA A 267 -16.98 -41.69 -26.91
C ALA A 267 -17.55 -41.14 -25.58
N ALA A 268 -17.46 -41.91 -24.50
CA ALA A 268 -17.87 -41.51 -23.17
C ALA A 268 -17.03 -40.32 -22.63
N ALA A 269 -15.72 -40.31 -22.87
CA ALA A 269 -14.85 -39.19 -22.49
C ALA A 269 -15.18 -37.91 -23.28
N ILE A 270 -15.55 -38.01 -24.55
CA ILE A 270 -15.97 -36.87 -25.37
C ILE A 270 -17.30 -36.31 -24.85
N GLU A 271 -18.25 -37.16 -24.52
CA GLU A 271 -19.55 -36.70 -23.98
C GLU A 271 -19.38 -36.02 -22.62
N ASN A 272 -18.61 -36.58 -21.72
CA ASN A 272 -18.27 -35.97 -20.44
C ASN A 272 -17.58 -34.59 -20.62
N ALA A 273 -16.63 -34.50 -21.57
CA ALA A 273 -15.98 -33.21 -21.89
C ALA A 273 -16.98 -32.17 -22.40
N ARG A 274 -17.97 -32.58 -23.21
CA ARG A 274 -19.07 -31.74 -23.71
C ARG A 274 -19.92 -31.21 -22.56
N GLU A 275 -20.30 -32.05 -21.61
CA GLU A 275 -21.03 -31.66 -20.41
C GLU A 275 -20.24 -30.65 -19.56
N MET A 276 -18.91 -30.87 -19.38
CA MET A 276 -18.04 -29.97 -18.64
C MET A 276 -17.93 -28.56 -19.26
N VAL A 277 -17.98 -28.46 -20.59
CA VAL A 277 -17.90 -27.17 -21.32
C VAL A 277 -19.22 -26.43 -21.30
N ASN A 278 -20.35 -27.13 -21.30
CA ASN A 278 -21.69 -26.54 -21.41
C ASN A 278 -22.33 -26.19 -20.06
N ASN A 279 -21.83 -26.75 -18.96
CA ASN A 279 -22.25 -26.47 -17.58
C ASN A 279 -21.31 -25.47 -16.89
#